data_5aa3238db96cad34172a819563529547
#
_entry.id   5aa3238db96cad34172a819563529547
#
_cell.length_a   1.000
_cell.length_b   1.000
_cell.length_c   1.000
_cell.angle_alpha   90.00
_cell.angle_beta   90.00
_cell.angle_gamma   90.00
#
_symmetry.space_group_name_H-M   'P 1'
#
loop_
_entity.id
_entity.type
_entity.pdbx_description
1 polymer ?
#
loop_
_entity_poly.entity_id
_entity_poly.type
_entity_poly.pdbx_seq_one_letter_code
_entity_poly.pdbx_strand_id
1 'polypeptide(L)'
;MIKHIKVQPDLRGFILIVIAVAWMSGILLDSWLLLPQLALLIGAAIALVCIILFWRDRTCMLVSLIILWLLLGAWRLAISSPVGDPQSINSFNGVSKLEIRGTVADDPKILDRSRLLLVAVNTISINNGSTWQNAHGQIEVQMLGAPLDNPYGPNYGDSVEMQGKVQPPFPHHSPEVLAGMSFPRLTVVGSMGNPIIAKLLKLRLSLASIIEQSLPQPMAALLIAILLSLL
;
A
#
# COMPACT_ATOMS: atom_id res chain seq x y z
N MET A 1 -20.64 -60.34 5.01
CA MET A 1 -19.23 -60.21 4.65
C MET A 1 -19.00 -58.73 4.32
N ILE A 2 -18.67 -57.89 5.35
CA ILE A 2 -18.53 -56.45 5.23
C ILE A 2 -17.05 -56.15 4.90
N LYS A 3 -16.81 -55.71 3.66
CA LYS A 3 -15.48 -55.36 3.16
C LYS A 3 -15.08 -54.03 3.77
N HIS A 4 -14.21 -54.03 4.78
CA HIS A 4 -13.61 -52.80 5.30
C HIS A 4 -12.81 -52.12 4.18
N ILE A 5 -13.35 -51.03 3.67
CA ILE A 5 -12.61 -50.13 2.80
C ILE A 5 -11.61 -49.41 3.67
N LYS A 6 -10.34 -49.87 3.64
CA LYS A 6 -9.19 -49.14 4.17
C LYS A 6 -9.04 -47.87 3.32
N VAL A 7 -9.58 -46.73 3.79
CA VAL A 7 -9.25 -45.42 3.26
C VAL A 7 -7.78 -45.19 3.60
N GLN A 8 -6.90 -45.40 2.61
CA GLN A 8 -5.53 -44.93 2.74
C GLN A 8 -5.58 -43.40 2.74
N PRO A 9 -5.09 -42.73 3.78
CA PRO A 9 -5.04 -41.27 3.76
C PRO A 9 -4.12 -40.88 2.61
N ASP A 10 -4.67 -40.03 1.71
CA ASP A 10 -3.91 -39.45 0.61
C ASP A 10 -2.75 -38.62 1.19
N LEU A 11 -1.57 -39.23 1.26
CA LEU A 11 -0.34 -38.60 1.75
C LEU A 11 -0.07 -37.25 1.08
N ARG A 12 -0.53 -37.09 -0.17
CA ARG A 12 -0.38 -35.83 -0.91
C ARG A 12 -1.25 -34.71 -0.32
N GLY A 13 -2.49 -35.02 0.07
CA GLY A 13 -3.38 -34.05 0.71
C GLY A 13 -2.87 -33.61 2.09
N PHE A 14 -2.31 -34.54 2.86
CA PHE A 14 -1.75 -34.25 4.18
C PHE A 14 -0.52 -33.31 4.09
N ILE A 15 0.37 -33.52 3.13
CA ILE A 15 1.55 -32.65 2.91
C ILE A 15 1.12 -31.23 2.56
N LEU A 16 0.11 -31.06 1.71
CA LEU A 16 -0.42 -29.72 1.35
C LEU A 16 -0.97 -28.98 2.57
N ILE A 17 -1.71 -29.67 3.44
CA ILE A 17 -2.24 -29.08 4.67
C ILE A 17 -1.11 -28.61 5.58
N VAL A 18 -0.07 -29.46 5.78
CA VAL A 18 1.09 -29.12 6.61
C VAL A 18 1.82 -27.88 6.06
N ILE A 19 2.02 -27.80 4.76
CA ILE A 19 2.63 -26.63 4.10
C ILE A 19 1.77 -25.37 4.32
N ALA A 20 0.46 -25.46 4.12
CA ALA A 20 -0.44 -24.32 4.32
C ALA A 20 -0.43 -23.84 5.79
N VAL A 21 -0.45 -24.75 6.74
CA VAL A 21 -0.34 -24.43 8.18
C VAL A 21 1.00 -23.79 8.50
N ALA A 22 2.11 -24.32 7.96
CA ALA A 22 3.43 -23.74 8.13
C ALA A 22 3.52 -22.31 7.58
N TRP A 23 2.95 -22.07 6.41
CA TRP A 23 2.86 -20.73 5.81
C TRP A 23 2.08 -19.75 6.68
N MET A 24 0.88 -20.13 7.12
CA MET A 24 0.06 -19.28 7.99
C MET A 24 0.71 -19.01 9.35
N SER A 25 1.35 -20.04 9.95
CA SER A 25 2.08 -19.86 11.21
C SER A 25 3.29 -18.95 11.06
N GLY A 26 3.96 -18.95 9.90
CA GLY A 26 5.02 -18.01 9.57
C GLY A 26 4.54 -16.56 9.56
N ILE A 27 3.40 -16.29 8.94
CA ILE A 27 2.77 -14.96 8.94
C ILE A 27 2.45 -14.51 10.37
N LEU A 28 1.84 -15.37 11.18
CA LEU A 28 1.53 -15.07 12.58
C LEU A 28 2.80 -14.82 13.42
N LEU A 29 3.84 -15.60 13.21
CA LEU A 29 5.10 -15.46 13.94
C LEU A 29 5.76 -14.11 13.67
N ASP A 30 5.82 -13.67 12.42
CA ASP A 30 6.41 -12.37 12.06
C ASP A 30 5.61 -11.19 12.61
N SER A 31 4.28 -11.30 12.67
CA SER A 31 3.42 -10.25 13.26
C SER A 31 3.72 -10.01 14.74
N TRP A 32 4.31 -10.99 15.44
CA TRP A 32 4.65 -10.90 16.86
C TRP A 32 6.12 -10.53 17.11
N LEU A 33 7.04 -11.08 16.31
CA LEU A 33 8.47 -10.94 16.52
C LEU A 33 9.10 -9.78 15.74
N LEU A 34 8.45 -9.24 14.70
CA LEU A 34 8.98 -8.16 13.83
C LEU A 34 10.43 -8.44 13.41
N LEU A 35 10.66 -9.60 12.81
CA LEU A 35 12.00 -10.07 12.47
C LEU A 35 12.62 -9.24 11.34
N PRO A 36 13.91 -8.88 11.42
CA PRO A 36 14.56 -8.12 10.35
C PRO A 36 14.62 -8.96 9.08
N GLN A 37 14.28 -8.37 7.95
CA GLN A 37 14.22 -9.03 6.63
C GLN A 37 15.48 -9.82 6.29
N LEU A 38 16.64 -9.30 6.70
CA LEU A 38 17.93 -9.96 6.47
C LEU A 38 18.05 -11.30 7.22
N ALA A 39 17.54 -11.38 8.46
CA ALA A 39 17.56 -12.63 9.24
C ALA A 39 16.65 -13.69 8.62
N LEU A 40 15.48 -13.29 8.08
CA LEU A 40 14.56 -14.19 7.38
C LEU A 40 15.20 -14.76 6.11
N LEU A 41 15.91 -13.95 5.33
CA LEU A 41 16.62 -14.39 4.13
C LEU A 41 17.76 -15.37 4.46
N ILE A 42 18.56 -15.08 5.50
CA ILE A 42 19.63 -15.98 5.95
C ILE A 42 19.03 -17.30 6.43
N GLY A 43 17.97 -17.27 7.22
CA GLY A 43 17.27 -18.46 7.68
C GLY A 43 16.72 -19.30 6.53
N ALA A 44 16.12 -18.68 5.53
CA ALA A 44 15.62 -19.37 4.34
C ALA A 44 16.75 -20.00 3.52
N ALA A 45 17.88 -19.31 3.37
CA ALA A 45 19.07 -19.85 2.71
C ALA A 45 19.64 -21.07 3.46
N ILE A 46 19.73 -21.02 4.79
CA ILE A 46 20.16 -22.15 5.62
C ILE A 46 19.21 -23.33 5.47
N ALA A 47 17.89 -23.10 5.53
CA ALA A 47 16.90 -24.15 5.35
C ALA A 47 17.02 -24.83 3.98
N LEU A 48 17.29 -24.07 2.93
CA LEU A 48 17.50 -24.57 1.58
C LEU A 48 18.78 -25.43 1.48
N VAL A 49 19.87 -24.98 2.10
CA VAL A 49 21.12 -25.75 2.18
C VAL A 49 20.90 -27.09 2.95
N CYS A 50 20.15 -27.06 4.06
CA CYS A 50 19.80 -28.25 4.81
C CYS A 50 18.99 -29.25 3.97
N ILE A 51 18.04 -28.78 3.13
CA ILE A 51 17.30 -29.66 2.22
C ILE A 51 18.23 -30.36 1.24
N ILE A 52 19.23 -29.66 0.71
CA ILE A 52 20.21 -30.22 -0.24
C ILE A 52 21.13 -31.23 0.45
N LEU A 53 21.65 -30.91 1.63
CA LEU A 53 22.59 -31.78 2.38
C LEU A 53 21.90 -33.05 2.90
N PHE A 54 20.66 -32.92 3.40
CA PHE A 54 19.90 -34.02 4.02
C PHE A 54 18.88 -34.65 3.07
N TRP A 55 19.08 -34.55 1.76
CA TRP A 55 18.17 -35.13 0.76
C TRP A 55 17.91 -36.62 0.95
N ARG A 56 18.87 -37.33 1.56
CA ARG A 56 18.80 -38.78 1.79
C ARG A 56 17.93 -39.16 2.99
N ASP A 57 17.78 -38.25 3.96
CA ASP A 57 17.00 -38.46 5.18
C ASP A 57 15.64 -37.80 5.10
N ARG A 58 14.60 -38.62 4.85
CA ARG A 58 13.23 -38.10 4.64
C ARG A 58 12.72 -37.24 5.78
N THR A 59 13.09 -37.55 7.03
CA THR A 59 12.63 -36.80 8.20
C THR A 59 13.25 -35.40 8.25
N CYS A 60 14.58 -35.33 8.09
CA CYS A 60 15.28 -34.05 8.07
C CYS A 60 14.86 -33.18 6.89
N MET A 61 14.62 -33.76 5.72
CA MET A 61 14.12 -33.08 4.55
C MET A 61 12.72 -32.45 4.79
N LEU A 62 11.79 -33.22 5.40
CA LEU A 62 10.45 -32.73 5.69
C LEU A 62 10.47 -31.58 6.71
N VAL A 63 11.26 -31.69 7.78
CA VAL A 63 11.42 -30.63 8.78
C VAL A 63 12.00 -29.37 8.15
N SER A 64 13.06 -29.50 7.34
CA SER A 64 13.66 -28.35 6.66
C SER A 64 12.70 -27.70 5.66
N LEU A 65 11.84 -28.47 5.00
CA LEU A 65 10.80 -27.97 4.11
C LEU A 65 9.75 -27.17 4.87
N ILE A 66 9.30 -27.64 6.03
CA ILE A 66 8.34 -26.92 6.88
C ILE A 66 8.94 -25.59 7.36
N ILE A 67 10.20 -25.61 7.80
CA ILE A 67 10.91 -24.40 8.23
C ILE A 67 11.04 -23.40 7.07
N LEU A 68 11.37 -23.87 5.88
CA LEU A 68 11.46 -23.01 4.68
C LEU A 68 10.13 -22.32 4.39
N TRP A 69 9.01 -23.05 4.39
CA TRP A 69 7.69 -22.48 4.14
C TRP A 69 7.25 -21.51 5.22
N LEU A 70 7.60 -21.78 6.49
CA LEU A 70 7.35 -20.88 7.60
C LEU A 70 8.12 -19.56 7.43
N LEU A 71 9.41 -19.63 7.07
CA LEU A 71 10.23 -18.42 6.84
C LEU A 71 9.79 -17.64 5.61
N LEU A 72 9.34 -18.31 4.53
CA LEU A 72 8.79 -17.66 3.37
C LEU A 72 7.45 -16.95 3.70
N GLY A 73 6.61 -17.53 4.56
CA GLY A 73 5.38 -16.88 5.05
C GLY A 73 5.69 -15.62 5.84
N ALA A 74 6.64 -15.67 6.77
CA ALA A 74 7.12 -14.54 7.54
C ALA A 74 7.70 -13.44 6.62
N TRP A 75 8.56 -13.81 5.69
CA TRP A 75 9.15 -12.87 4.73
C TRP A 75 8.12 -12.16 3.85
N ARG A 76 7.06 -12.87 3.46
CA ARG A 76 5.94 -12.29 2.69
C ARG A 76 5.24 -11.18 3.47
N LEU A 77 5.02 -11.37 4.78
CA LEU A 77 4.45 -10.33 5.64
C LEU A 77 5.42 -9.16 5.82
N ALA A 78 6.70 -9.43 6.09
CA ALA A 78 7.73 -8.41 6.29
C ALA A 78 7.88 -7.47 5.08
N ILE A 79 7.70 -7.98 3.84
CA ILE A 79 7.69 -7.13 2.64
C ILE A 79 6.39 -6.33 2.51
N SER A 80 5.26 -6.90 2.93
CA SER A 80 3.94 -6.27 2.78
C SER A 80 3.66 -5.22 3.86
N SER A 81 4.36 -5.30 5.00
CA SER A 81 4.17 -4.40 6.13
C SER A 81 5.32 -3.40 6.19
N PRO A 82 5.10 -2.12 5.88
CA PRO A 82 6.13 -1.08 6.02
C PRO A 82 6.41 -0.71 7.48
N VAL A 83 6.02 -1.57 8.42
CA VAL A 83 6.23 -1.37 9.85
C VAL A 83 7.71 -1.55 10.18
N GLY A 84 8.35 -0.46 10.57
CA GLY A 84 9.77 -0.45 11.00
C GLY A 84 10.76 0.14 10.00
N ASP A 85 10.31 0.61 8.84
CA ASP A 85 11.17 1.38 7.94
C ASP A 85 11.30 2.82 8.44
N PRO A 86 12.50 3.24 8.86
CA PRO A 86 12.72 4.60 9.36
C PRO A 86 12.50 5.68 8.29
N GLN A 87 12.52 5.32 7.02
CA GLN A 87 12.25 6.23 5.90
C GLN A 87 10.76 6.24 5.49
N SER A 88 9.95 5.39 6.09
CA SER A 88 8.50 5.42 5.86
C SER A 88 7.88 6.63 6.55
N ILE A 89 6.94 7.31 5.86
CA ILE A 89 6.20 8.45 6.41
C ILE A 89 5.47 8.10 7.72
N ASN A 90 5.13 6.83 7.92
CA ASN A 90 4.48 6.34 9.14
C ASN A 90 5.33 6.53 10.39
N SER A 91 6.67 6.48 10.30
CA SER A 91 7.58 6.70 11.44
C SER A 91 7.57 8.13 11.96
N PHE A 92 7.01 9.08 11.19
CA PHE A 92 6.89 10.50 11.55
C PHE A 92 5.51 10.86 12.11
N ASN A 93 4.66 9.88 12.40
CA ASN A 93 3.36 10.12 13.02
C ASN A 93 3.49 10.87 14.35
N GLY A 94 2.71 11.95 14.49
CA GLY A 94 2.73 12.80 15.67
C GLY A 94 3.68 14.00 15.61
N VAL A 95 4.56 14.07 14.62
CA VAL A 95 5.44 15.24 14.41
C VAL A 95 4.60 16.44 13.99
N SER A 96 4.72 17.55 14.75
CA SER A 96 3.82 18.70 14.63
C SER A 96 4.16 19.65 13.49
N LYS A 97 5.41 19.66 13.04
CA LYS A 97 5.89 20.56 11.97
C LYS A 97 6.80 19.75 11.04
N LEU A 98 6.20 19.03 10.13
CA LEU A 98 6.92 18.30 9.11
C LEU A 98 6.68 19.00 7.77
N GLU A 99 7.76 19.28 7.06
CA GLU A 99 7.70 19.68 5.66
C GLU A 99 7.88 18.45 4.78
N ILE A 100 6.99 18.29 3.84
CA ILE A 100 6.92 17.13 2.95
C ILE A 100 6.92 17.64 1.52
N ARG A 101 7.80 17.09 0.69
CA ARG A 101 7.73 17.22 -0.76
C ARG A 101 7.28 15.89 -1.36
N GLY A 102 6.30 15.97 -2.22
CA GLY A 102 5.72 14.80 -2.86
C GLY A 102 5.06 15.15 -4.17
N THR A 103 4.54 14.12 -4.81
CA THR A 103 3.80 14.24 -6.07
C THR A 103 2.38 13.75 -5.86
N VAL A 104 1.40 14.47 -6.36
CA VAL A 104 -0.01 14.05 -6.31
C VAL A 104 -0.17 12.78 -7.15
N ALA A 105 -0.50 11.68 -6.47
CA ALA A 105 -0.50 10.34 -7.04
C ALA A 105 -1.84 9.94 -7.68
N ASP A 106 -2.93 10.60 -7.29
CA ASP A 106 -4.27 10.30 -7.79
C ASP A 106 -5.06 11.60 -8.01
N ASP A 107 -6.18 11.48 -8.71
CA ASP A 107 -7.07 12.61 -8.94
C ASP A 107 -7.73 13.07 -7.63
N PRO A 108 -7.74 14.37 -7.33
CA PRO A 108 -8.30 14.90 -6.09
C PRO A 108 -9.76 14.53 -5.92
N LYS A 109 -10.11 13.86 -4.82
CA LYS A 109 -11.50 13.55 -4.48
C LYS A 109 -12.14 14.75 -3.80
N ILE A 110 -13.26 15.22 -4.35
CA ILE A 110 -14.02 16.35 -3.82
C ILE A 110 -15.09 15.80 -2.89
N LEU A 111 -15.02 16.21 -1.61
CA LEU A 111 -16.07 16.02 -0.62
C LEU A 111 -16.79 17.37 -0.42
N ASP A 112 -18.01 17.35 0.15
CA ASP A 112 -18.90 18.53 0.29
C ASP A 112 -18.20 19.82 0.71
N ARG A 113 -17.21 19.76 1.61
CA ARG A 113 -16.49 20.93 2.13
C ARG A 113 -14.97 20.75 2.19
N SER A 114 -14.47 19.65 1.64
CA SER A 114 -13.04 19.34 1.68
C SER A 114 -12.61 18.66 0.40
N ARG A 115 -11.34 18.80 0.09
CA ARG A 115 -10.66 18.13 -1.01
C ARG A 115 -9.66 17.16 -0.43
N LEU A 116 -9.71 15.93 -0.87
CA LEU A 116 -8.82 14.87 -0.44
C LEU A 116 -7.80 14.61 -1.53
N LEU A 117 -6.54 14.74 -1.21
CA LEU A 117 -5.41 14.52 -2.11
C LEU A 117 -4.63 13.30 -1.64
N LEU A 118 -4.26 12.44 -2.57
CA LEU A 118 -3.31 11.37 -2.34
C LEU A 118 -1.94 11.82 -2.83
N VAL A 119 -0.96 11.89 -1.94
CA VAL A 119 0.39 12.38 -2.25
C VAL A 119 1.41 11.29 -1.98
N ALA A 120 2.18 10.93 -3.01
CA ALA A 120 3.36 10.10 -2.86
C ALA A 120 4.52 10.95 -2.33
N VAL A 121 5.05 10.57 -1.18
CA VAL A 121 6.12 11.29 -0.49
C VAL A 121 7.46 10.96 -1.13
N ASN A 122 8.27 11.97 -1.41
CA ASN A 122 9.62 11.83 -1.96
C ASN A 122 10.67 12.23 -0.92
N THR A 123 10.48 13.37 -0.25
CA THR A 123 11.42 13.88 0.76
C THR A 123 10.66 14.58 1.89
N ILE A 124 11.29 14.57 3.06
CA ILE A 124 10.79 15.23 4.27
C ILE A 124 11.85 16.10 4.91
N SER A 125 11.42 17.12 5.63
CA SER A 125 12.28 17.93 6.49
C SER A 125 11.62 18.21 7.83
N ILE A 126 12.35 18.00 8.92
CA ILE A 126 11.88 18.26 10.29
C ILE A 126 12.21 19.69 10.73
N ASN A 127 13.24 20.30 10.12
CA ASN A 127 13.84 21.58 10.55
C ASN A 127 13.51 22.74 9.60
N ASN A 128 12.24 22.95 9.24
CA ASN A 128 11.83 24.05 8.37
C ASN A 128 12.66 24.15 7.08
N GLY A 129 12.84 23.02 6.37
CA GLY A 129 13.52 22.99 5.07
C GLY A 129 15.05 23.02 5.11
N SER A 130 15.69 23.02 6.29
CA SER A 130 17.16 23.08 6.39
C SER A 130 17.85 21.76 6.04
N THR A 131 17.21 20.63 6.27
CA THR A 131 17.77 19.30 5.96
C THR A 131 16.68 18.40 5.39
N TRP A 132 16.83 17.99 4.14
CA TRP A 132 15.91 17.09 3.46
C TRP A 132 16.43 15.66 3.54
N GLN A 133 15.55 14.74 3.92
CA GLN A 133 15.81 13.30 3.96
C GLN A 133 14.87 12.60 3.00
N ASN A 134 15.34 11.53 2.37
CA ASN A 134 14.50 10.71 1.54
C ASN A 134 13.47 10.00 2.41
N ALA A 135 12.22 10.08 2.00
CA ALA A 135 11.12 9.33 2.62
C ALA A 135 10.22 8.77 1.52
N HIS A 136 9.51 7.71 1.86
CA HIS A 136 8.57 7.10 0.95
C HIS A 136 7.28 6.71 1.65
N GLY A 137 6.26 6.47 0.84
CA GLY A 137 4.91 6.13 1.28
C GLY A 137 3.89 7.10 0.73
N GLN A 138 2.63 6.78 0.95
CA GLN A 138 1.52 7.62 0.52
C GLN A 138 0.88 8.28 1.74
N ILE A 139 0.59 9.57 1.60
CA ILE A 139 -0.11 10.37 2.60
C ILE A 139 -1.40 10.91 2.02
N GLU A 140 -2.47 10.80 2.80
CA GLU A 140 -3.75 11.38 2.47
C GLU A 140 -3.87 12.77 3.08
N VAL A 141 -4.08 13.76 2.24
CA VAL A 141 -4.08 15.17 2.63
C VAL A 141 -5.49 15.74 2.49
N GLN A 142 -6.07 16.18 3.61
CA GLN A 142 -7.35 16.85 3.61
C GLN A 142 -7.15 18.36 3.55
N MET A 143 -7.67 19.00 2.50
CA MET A 143 -7.66 20.44 2.34
C MET A 143 -9.06 21.02 2.54
N LEU A 144 -9.17 22.27 3.00
CA LEU A 144 -10.44 22.99 2.92
C LEU A 144 -10.86 23.11 1.45
N GLY A 145 -12.12 22.80 1.18
CA GLY A 145 -12.66 22.87 -0.17
C GLY A 145 -12.52 24.30 -0.70
N ALA A 146 -11.67 24.47 -1.70
CA ALA A 146 -11.86 25.57 -2.62
C ALA A 146 -13.15 25.28 -3.41
N PRO A 147 -13.89 26.31 -3.87
CA PRO A 147 -15.02 26.12 -4.76
C PRO A 147 -14.65 25.19 -5.91
N LEU A 148 -15.60 24.39 -6.36
CA LEU A 148 -15.47 23.45 -7.50
C LEU A 148 -14.81 24.08 -8.73
N ASP A 149 -14.85 25.40 -8.82
CA ASP A 149 -14.37 26.21 -9.96
C ASP A 149 -12.95 26.75 -9.77
N ASN A 150 -12.20 26.32 -8.74
CA ASN A 150 -10.81 26.75 -8.63
C ASN A 150 -9.89 25.89 -9.49
N PRO A 151 -9.56 26.32 -10.73
CA PRO A 151 -8.68 25.59 -11.63
C PRO A 151 -7.22 25.54 -11.12
N TYR A 152 -6.90 26.26 -10.05
CA TYR A 152 -5.56 26.40 -9.48
C TYR A 152 -5.27 25.44 -8.32
N GLY A 153 -6.17 24.52 -8.03
CA GLY A 153 -5.90 23.46 -7.05
C GLY A 153 -4.89 22.44 -7.57
N PRO A 154 -4.17 21.74 -6.67
CA PRO A 154 -3.25 20.70 -7.08
C PRO A 154 -3.99 19.57 -7.81
N ASN A 155 -3.45 19.16 -8.94
CA ASN A 155 -3.97 18.10 -9.80
C ASN A 155 -3.01 16.90 -9.80
N TYR A 156 -3.45 15.80 -10.42
CA TYR A 156 -2.58 14.64 -10.62
C TYR A 156 -1.23 15.03 -11.24
N GLY A 157 -0.16 14.54 -10.64
CA GLY A 157 1.20 14.75 -11.12
C GLY A 157 1.84 16.06 -10.72
N ASP A 158 1.13 16.94 -10.01
CA ASP A 158 1.72 18.16 -9.48
C ASP A 158 2.68 17.84 -8.33
N SER A 159 3.83 18.47 -8.37
CA SER A 159 4.79 18.43 -7.25
C SER A 159 4.37 19.46 -6.22
N VAL A 160 4.13 18.98 -5.01
CA VAL A 160 3.61 19.79 -3.91
C VAL A 160 4.59 19.81 -2.74
N GLU A 161 4.69 20.96 -2.11
CA GLU A 161 5.36 21.15 -0.84
C GLU A 161 4.31 21.46 0.22
N MET A 162 4.32 20.68 1.31
CA MET A 162 3.31 20.73 2.35
C MET A 162 3.97 20.88 3.71
N GLN A 163 3.40 21.73 4.56
CA GLN A 163 3.81 21.86 5.94
C GLN A 163 2.62 21.64 6.87
N GLY A 164 2.76 20.70 7.79
CA GLY A 164 1.69 20.37 8.73
C GLY A 164 2.05 19.28 9.72
N LYS A 165 1.03 18.82 10.44
CA LYS A 165 1.14 17.72 11.40
C LYS A 165 0.77 16.42 10.73
N VAL A 166 1.67 15.44 10.81
CA VAL A 166 1.39 14.07 10.36
C VAL A 166 0.59 13.34 11.42
N GLN A 167 -0.45 12.65 10.99
CA GLN A 167 -1.41 11.92 11.81
C GLN A 167 -1.55 10.49 11.27
N PRO A 168 -2.08 9.56 12.07
CA PRO A 168 -2.50 8.26 11.54
C PRO A 168 -3.48 8.41 10.37
N PRO A 169 -3.57 7.42 9.49
CA PRO A 169 -4.49 7.45 8.34
C PRO A 169 -5.93 7.74 8.77
N PHE A 170 -6.69 8.43 7.91
CA PHE A 170 -8.10 8.70 8.17
C PHE A 170 -8.93 7.40 8.15
N PRO A 171 -10.08 7.35 8.85
CA PRO A 171 -11.03 6.25 8.69
C PRO A 171 -11.42 6.06 7.22
N HIS A 172 -11.49 4.81 6.75
CA HIS A 172 -11.83 4.46 5.37
C HIS A 172 -10.77 4.82 4.30
N HIS A 173 -9.51 4.90 4.68
CA HIS A 173 -8.39 5.07 3.76
C HIS A 173 -8.12 3.82 2.91
N SER A 174 -7.43 4.01 1.79
CA SER A 174 -6.88 2.90 1.00
C SER A 174 -5.74 2.22 1.75
N PRO A 175 -5.53 0.90 1.62
CA PRO A 175 -4.49 0.17 2.36
C PRO A 175 -3.05 0.65 2.08
N GLU A 176 -2.85 1.40 1.01
CA GLU A 176 -1.57 2.00 0.63
C GLU A 176 -1.25 3.30 1.37
N VAL A 177 -2.24 3.89 2.03
CA VAL A 177 -2.09 5.15 2.78
C VAL A 177 -1.51 4.85 4.16
N LEU A 178 -0.34 5.41 4.42
CA LEU A 178 0.40 5.17 5.66
C LEU A 178 0.22 6.27 6.70
N ALA A 179 -0.20 7.46 6.28
CA ALA A 179 -0.39 8.62 7.15
C ALA A 179 -1.46 9.55 6.61
N GLY A 180 -1.97 10.43 7.46
CA GLY A 180 -2.89 11.51 7.11
C GLY A 180 -2.33 12.88 7.48
N MET A 181 -2.79 13.93 6.80
CA MET A 181 -2.50 15.32 7.15
C MET A 181 -3.74 16.18 6.96
N SER A 182 -4.15 16.88 8.01
CA SER A 182 -5.32 17.77 7.97
C SER A 182 -4.89 19.21 7.78
N PHE A 183 -5.42 19.85 6.76
CA PHE A 183 -5.30 21.29 6.50
C PHE A 183 -3.85 21.83 6.51
N PRO A 184 -2.91 21.20 5.78
CA PRO A 184 -1.55 21.72 5.68
C PRO A 184 -1.50 23.03 4.92
N ARG A 185 -0.42 23.77 5.13
CA ARG A 185 -0.03 24.82 4.17
C ARG A 185 0.56 24.10 2.96
N LEU A 186 -0.09 24.22 1.81
CA LEU A 186 0.31 23.53 0.58
C LEU A 186 0.66 24.55 -0.49
N THR A 187 1.78 24.33 -1.16
CA THR A 187 2.25 25.12 -2.30
C THR A 187 2.58 24.17 -3.45
N VAL A 188 2.08 24.47 -4.64
CA VAL A 188 2.42 23.73 -5.86
C VAL A 188 3.77 24.27 -6.36
N VAL A 189 4.77 23.40 -6.46
CA VAL A 189 6.14 23.77 -6.85
C VAL A 189 6.40 23.50 -8.33
N GLY A 190 5.66 22.56 -8.91
CA GLY A 190 5.82 22.18 -10.31
C GLY A 190 4.89 21.04 -10.70
N SER A 191 5.07 20.52 -11.90
CA SER A 191 4.35 19.33 -12.37
C SER A 191 5.37 18.31 -12.86
N MET A 192 5.37 17.12 -12.26
CA MET A 192 6.26 15.99 -12.60
C MET A 192 5.47 14.75 -13.04
N GLY A 193 4.15 14.87 -13.19
CA GLY A 193 3.27 13.76 -13.55
C GLY A 193 3.53 13.22 -14.95
N ASN A 194 3.17 11.96 -15.15
CA ASN A 194 3.20 11.36 -16.48
C ASN A 194 2.16 12.06 -17.38
N PRO A 195 2.61 12.71 -18.48
CA PRO A 195 1.71 13.50 -19.33
C PRO A 195 0.61 12.64 -20.00
N ILE A 196 0.85 11.35 -20.17
CA ILE A 196 -0.14 10.41 -20.72
C ILE A 196 -1.27 10.20 -19.73
N ILE A 197 -0.95 9.92 -18.47
CA ILE A 197 -1.94 9.73 -17.41
C ILE A 197 -2.72 11.01 -17.15
N ALA A 198 -2.04 12.16 -17.14
CA ALA A 198 -2.69 13.47 -17.00
C ALA A 198 -3.70 13.74 -18.13
N LYS A 199 -3.38 13.35 -19.38
CA LYS A 199 -4.32 13.46 -20.50
C LYS A 199 -5.50 12.51 -20.37
N LEU A 200 -5.27 11.27 -19.93
CA LEU A 200 -6.34 10.28 -19.69
C LEU A 200 -7.31 10.76 -18.61
N LEU A 201 -6.80 11.30 -17.50
CA LEU A 201 -7.63 11.85 -16.43
C LEU A 201 -8.45 13.06 -16.92
N LYS A 202 -7.85 13.97 -17.70
CA LYS A 202 -8.59 15.08 -18.33
C LYS A 202 -9.67 14.59 -19.29
N LEU A 203 -9.39 13.57 -20.08
CA LEU A 203 -10.38 12.93 -20.97
C LEU A 203 -11.53 12.33 -20.17
N ARG A 204 -11.22 11.62 -19.07
CA ARG A 204 -12.22 11.05 -18.16
C ARG A 204 -13.15 12.11 -17.58
N LEU A 205 -12.59 13.20 -17.07
CA LEU A 205 -13.38 14.32 -16.53
C LEU A 205 -14.22 15.00 -17.61
N SER A 206 -13.68 15.19 -18.82
CA SER A 206 -14.42 15.75 -19.95
C SER A 206 -15.58 14.82 -20.38
N LEU A 207 -15.38 13.52 -20.43
CA LEU A 207 -16.43 12.55 -20.72
C LEU A 207 -17.51 12.55 -19.64
N ALA A 208 -17.13 12.59 -18.36
CA ALA A 208 -18.08 12.68 -17.26
C ALA A 208 -18.95 13.93 -17.36
N SER A 209 -18.36 15.11 -17.64
CA SER A 209 -19.11 16.36 -17.79
C SER A 209 -20.06 16.35 -18.99
N ILE A 210 -19.67 15.74 -20.11
CA ILE A 210 -20.54 15.58 -21.29
C ILE A 210 -21.73 14.67 -20.97
N ILE A 211 -21.50 13.58 -20.24
CA ILE A 211 -22.55 12.65 -19.82
C ILE A 211 -23.55 13.35 -18.89
N GLU A 212 -23.06 14.12 -17.92
CA GLU A 212 -23.91 14.90 -17.00
C GLU A 212 -24.77 15.93 -17.71
N GLN A 213 -24.23 16.57 -18.76
CA GLN A 213 -24.99 17.55 -19.56
C GLN A 213 -25.97 16.90 -20.52
N SER A 214 -25.74 15.67 -20.97
CA SER A 214 -26.52 15.02 -22.02
C SER A 214 -27.63 14.12 -21.49
N LEU A 215 -27.53 13.64 -20.25
CA LEU A 215 -28.45 12.66 -19.68
C LEU A 215 -29.09 13.19 -18.38
N PRO A 216 -30.41 13.00 -18.20
CA PRO A 216 -31.06 13.32 -16.93
C PRO A 216 -30.59 12.39 -15.81
N GLN A 217 -30.47 12.93 -14.59
CA GLN A 217 -30.27 12.10 -13.41
C GLN A 217 -31.53 11.22 -13.20
N PRO A 218 -31.40 9.92 -12.85
CA PRO A 218 -30.21 9.20 -12.32
C PRO A 218 -29.37 8.42 -13.36
N MET A 219 -29.72 8.47 -14.65
CA MET A 219 -29.03 7.69 -15.70
C MET A 219 -27.57 8.13 -15.87
N ALA A 220 -27.31 9.43 -15.80
CA ALA A 220 -25.96 9.98 -15.88
C ALA A 220 -25.06 9.40 -14.77
N ALA A 221 -25.53 9.36 -13.53
CA ALA A 221 -24.79 8.85 -12.38
C ALA A 221 -24.43 7.34 -12.53
N LEU A 222 -25.36 6.54 -13.04
CA LEU A 222 -25.14 5.12 -13.31
C LEU A 222 -24.07 4.90 -14.40
N LEU A 223 -24.15 5.66 -15.48
CA LEU A 223 -23.21 5.55 -16.59
C LEU A 223 -21.81 5.99 -16.18
N ILE A 224 -21.71 7.06 -15.42
CA ILE A 224 -20.43 7.54 -14.85
C ILE A 224 -19.84 6.51 -13.89
N ALA A 225 -20.64 5.92 -13.01
CA ALA A 225 -20.18 4.87 -12.10
C ALA A 225 -19.61 3.66 -12.83
N ILE A 226 -20.25 3.19 -13.91
CA ILE A 226 -19.77 2.10 -14.74
C ILE A 226 -18.47 2.50 -15.47
N LEU A 227 -18.41 3.69 -16.05
CA LEU A 227 -17.22 4.18 -16.75
C LEU A 227 -16.03 4.33 -15.80
N LEU A 228 -16.28 4.77 -14.55
CA LEU A 228 -15.26 4.93 -13.51
C LEU A 228 -14.74 3.60 -12.96
N SER A 229 -15.56 2.54 -12.99
CA SER A 229 -15.15 1.20 -12.52
C SER A 229 -14.34 0.42 -13.56
N LEU A 230 -14.33 0.84 -14.82
CA LEU A 230 -13.65 0.17 -15.95
C LEU A 230 -12.27 0.78 -16.27
N LEU A 231 -11.92 1.93 -15.69
CA LEU A 231 -10.67 2.67 -15.87
C LEU A 231 -9.87 2.77 -14.59
#